data_e40ace41981a6dad8bdeb77403895dd4
#
_entry.id   e40ace41981a6dad8bdeb77403895dd4
#
_cell.length_a   1.000
_cell.length_b   1.000
_cell.length_c   1.000
_cell.angle_alpha   90.00
_cell.angle_beta   90.00
_cell.angle_gamma   90.00
#
_symmetry.space_group_name_H-M   'P 1'
#
loop_
_entity.id
_entity.type
_entity.pdbx_description
1 polymer ?
#
loop_
_entity_poly.entity_id
_entity_poly.type
_entity_poly.pdbx_seq_one_letter_code
_entity_poly.pdbx_strand_id
1 'polypeptide(L)'
;MQNIRKELVELIAKAENILLTTHISPDGDGYCSALALQRIISFLGKSSLLVTDDDDLSRYNYLQDGKSQEKRFSELKEEEQNFSLAIVLDCNSYDRLGERCVLVEKAEKIIVLDHHEAENGLIKAELSYIEPSFACVGEIIFSLLETAINKMPVSDRLFVCNCLYTTILNDTNNFVNANTDTDVFIFASKLVNLGVKPNEQYRYFFLQHSAEELRYIGETLSTIELHYQRKILFMYSTLAMSKKNNIDPESIMNATRWVQGIIGIEVITYLREEKEGVYKISLRSETIDVNRIAVRYGGGGHKQAAGCYFYGTLAEAKDKLLKDVINALECYNG
;
A
#
# COMPACT_ATOMS: atom_id res chain seq x y z
N MET A 1 11.37 18.08 -14.22
CA MET A 1 11.85 17.93 -12.84
C MET A 1 12.32 19.23 -12.17
N GLN A 2 13.25 20.05 -12.72
CA GLN A 2 13.73 21.29 -12.03
C GLN A 2 12.61 22.29 -11.68
N ASN A 3 11.64 22.51 -12.56
CA ASN A 3 10.50 23.40 -12.29
C ASN A 3 9.59 22.83 -11.18
N ILE A 4 9.27 21.55 -11.26
CA ILE A 4 8.46 20.85 -10.25
C ILE A 4 9.11 20.94 -8.87
N ARG A 5 10.41 20.63 -8.78
CA ARG A 5 11.19 20.77 -7.55
C ARG A 5 11.12 22.19 -6.97
N LYS A 6 11.33 23.20 -7.83
CA LYS A 6 11.30 24.62 -7.40
C LYS A 6 9.92 24.96 -6.83
N GLU A 7 8.88 24.60 -7.55
CA GLU A 7 7.49 24.87 -7.16
C GLU A 7 7.11 24.13 -5.87
N LEU A 8 7.46 22.85 -5.73
CA LEU A 8 7.27 22.07 -4.50
C LEU A 8 7.90 22.76 -3.28
N VAL A 9 9.19 23.14 -3.40
CA VAL A 9 9.92 23.79 -2.30
C VAL A 9 9.34 25.17 -1.98
N GLU A 10 8.91 25.94 -2.98
CA GLU A 10 8.27 27.25 -2.78
C GLU A 10 6.91 27.14 -2.09
N LEU A 11 6.08 26.14 -2.46
CA LEU A 11 4.80 25.90 -1.81
C LEU A 11 5.00 25.49 -0.34
N ILE A 12 5.92 24.57 -0.07
CA ILE A 12 6.27 24.18 1.31
C ILE A 12 6.78 25.40 2.11
N ALA A 13 7.68 26.20 1.52
CA ALA A 13 8.26 27.35 2.23
C ALA A 13 7.23 28.43 2.59
N LYS A 14 6.18 28.59 1.79
CA LYS A 14 5.10 29.57 2.03
C LYS A 14 4.02 29.08 2.97
N ALA A 15 3.88 27.76 3.16
CA ALA A 15 2.85 27.19 4.00
C ALA A 15 3.09 27.48 5.49
N GLU A 16 2.01 27.70 6.25
CA GLU A 16 2.05 27.90 7.70
C GLU A 16 1.85 26.56 8.43
N ASN A 17 0.87 25.77 7.99
CA ASN A 17 0.56 24.45 8.49
C ASN A 17 0.34 23.49 7.30
N ILE A 18 0.94 22.31 7.37
CA ILE A 18 0.98 21.36 6.26
C ILE A 18 0.33 20.05 6.70
N LEU A 19 -0.66 19.61 5.92
CA LEU A 19 -1.23 18.27 5.98
C LEU A 19 -0.42 17.34 5.07
N LEU A 20 -0.05 16.18 5.58
CA LEU A 20 0.38 15.03 4.79
C LEU A 20 -0.69 13.94 4.89
N THR A 21 -1.05 13.35 3.78
CA THR A 21 -2.00 12.23 3.76
C THR A 21 -1.75 11.33 2.55
N THR A 22 -2.31 10.14 2.59
CA THR A 22 -2.21 9.13 1.53
C THR A 22 -3.56 8.43 1.34
N HIS A 23 -3.64 7.35 0.56
CA HIS A 23 -4.88 6.61 0.35
C HIS A 23 -5.40 5.90 1.61
N ILE A 24 -6.66 5.46 1.59
CA ILE A 24 -7.26 4.58 2.62
C ILE A 24 -6.47 3.26 2.70
N SER A 25 -6.37 2.69 3.91
CA SER A 25 -5.56 1.49 4.16
C SER A 25 -4.12 1.65 3.64
N PRO A 26 -3.36 2.60 4.20
CA PRO A 26 -2.05 2.97 3.69
C PRO A 26 -1.09 1.78 3.66
N ASP A 27 -0.42 1.64 2.55
CA ASP A 27 0.65 0.66 2.41
C ASP A 27 2.05 1.24 2.67
N GLY A 28 3.09 0.46 2.33
CA GLY A 28 4.47 0.87 2.58
C GLY A 28 4.92 2.04 1.72
N ASP A 29 4.36 2.26 0.53
CA ASP A 29 4.74 3.41 -0.28
C ASP A 29 4.08 4.69 0.26
N GLY A 30 2.77 4.72 0.38
CA GLY A 30 2.06 5.90 0.84
C GLY A 30 2.50 6.35 2.23
N TYR A 31 2.51 5.44 3.20
CA TYR A 31 2.85 5.77 4.59
C TYR A 31 4.32 6.16 4.79
N CYS A 32 5.26 5.37 4.25
CA CYS A 32 6.68 5.67 4.44
C CYS A 32 7.13 6.88 3.62
N SER A 33 6.51 7.16 2.47
CA SER A 33 6.69 8.41 1.73
C SER A 33 6.27 9.62 2.56
N ALA A 34 5.14 9.53 3.27
CA ALA A 34 4.67 10.60 4.15
C ALA A 34 5.62 10.83 5.32
N LEU A 35 6.10 9.78 5.99
CA LEU A 35 7.10 9.89 7.07
C LEU A 35 8.41 10.52 6.58
N ALA A 36 8.91 10.10 5.41
CA ALA A 36 10.11 10.65 4.81
C ALA A 36 9.94 12.14 4.50
N LEU A 37 8.84 12.51 3.84
CA LEU A 37 8.57 13.89 3.47
C LEU A 37 8.36 14.77 4.70
N GLN A 38 7.69 14.27 5.74
CA GLN A 38 7.53 14.97 7.01
C GLN A 38 8.88 15.35 7.63
N ARG A 39 9.83 14.41 7.64
CA ARG A 39 11.17 14.67 8.17
C ARG A 39 11.95 15.68 7.32
N ILE A 40 11.78 15.64 5.99
CA ILE A 40 12.38 16.61 5.06
C ILE A 40 11.77 18.00 5.29
N ILE A 41 10.46 18.10 5.43
CA ILE A 41 9.75 19.36 5.74
C ILE A 41 10.25 19.96 7.07
N SER A 42 10.42 19.13 8.09
CA SER A 42 11.00 19.57 9.37
C SER A 42 12.41 20.11 9.20
N PHE A 43 13.27 19.47 8.41
CA PHE A 43 14.61 19.96 8.08
C PHE A 43 14.58 21.28 7.33
N LEU A 44 13.56 21.55 6.51
CA LEU A 44 13.34 22.83 5.84
C LEU A 44 12.76 23.91 6.76
N GLY A 45 12.61 23.63 8.06
CA GLY A 45 12.15 24.57 9.07
C GLY A 45 10.62 24.76 9.12
N LYS A 46 9.87 23.79 8.61
CA LYS A 46 8.41 23.80 8.62
C LYS A 46 7.86 22.63 9.45
N SER A 47 6.65 22.79 9.97
CA SER A 47 5.92 21.70 10.62
C SER A 47 4.87 21.11 9.69
N SER A 48 4.60 19.82 9.83
CA SER A 48 3.54 19.13 9.12
C SER A 48 2.91 18.07 10.02
N LEU A 49 1.64 17.78 9.78
CA LEU A 49 0.89 16.72 10.44
C LEU A 49 0.55 15.64 9.42
N LEU A 50 0.95 14.41 9.70
CA LEU A 50 0.48 13.24 8.95
C LEU A 50 -0.86 12.80 9.52
N VAL A 51 -1.87 12.72 8.66
CA VAL A 51 -3.20 12.23 9.03
C VAL A 51 -3.53 10.97 8.25
N THR A 52 -3.81 9.89 8.99
CA THR A 52 -4.16 8.57 8.46
C THR A 52 -5.57 8.17 8.91
N ASP A 53 -6.07 7.04 8.42
CA ASP A 53 -7.26 6.39 8.94
C ASP A 53 -6.96 5.64 10.25
N ASP A 54 -7.98 4.95 10.79
CA ASP A 54 -7.84 4.13 12.00
C ASP A 54 -7.21 2.75 11.73
N ASP A 55 -6.45 2.61 10.64
CA ASP A 55 -5.79 1.37 10.26
C ASP A 55 -4.65 0.97 11.21
N ASP A 56 -4.39 -0.32 11.30
CA ASP A 56 -3.24 -0.83 12.02
C ASP A 56 -1.94 -0.63 11.24
N LEU A 57 -1.16 0.35 11.65
CA LEU A 57 0.16 0.68 11.09
C LEU A 57 1.32 0.07 11.89
N SER A 58 1.04 -0.84 12.83
CA SER A 58 2.03 -1.44 13.74
C SER A 58 3.19 -2.13 13.01
N ARG A 59 2.97 -2.63 11.80
CA ARG A 59 4.03 -3.20 10.95
C ARG A 59 5.16 -2.21 10.60
N TYR A 60 4.91 -0.91 10.73
CA TYR A 60 5.89 0.15 10.48
C TYR A 60 6.52 0.70 11.77
N ASN A 61 6.25 0.09 12.94
CA ASN A 61 6.79 0.55 14.23
C ASN A 61 8.32 0.60 14.26
N TYR A 62 9.00 -0.17 13.42
CA TYR A 62 10.47 -0.12 13.29
C TYR A 62 10.99 1.21 12.70
N LEU A 63 10.12 2.02 12.09
CA LEU A 63 10.40 3.37 11.61
C LEU A 63 9.99 4.46 12.62
N GLN A 64 9.43 4.10 13.78
CA GLN A 64 9.03 5.08 14.77
C GLN A 64 10.24 5.52 15.62
N ASP A 65 10.57 6.80 15.61
CA ASP A 65 11.67 7.38 16.40
C ASP A 65 11.20 8.50 17.37
N GLY A 66 9.87 8.65 17.51
CA GLY A 66 9.24 9.64 18.39
C GLY A 66 9.29 11.09 17.89
N LYS A 67 9.78 11.34 16.67
CA LYS A 67 9.83 12.69 16.09
C LYS A 67 8.70 12.98 15.10
N SER A 68 8.04 11.94 14.58
CA SER A 68 6.93 12.10 13.66
C SER A 68 5.69 12.65 14.37
N GLN A 69 5.00 13.59 13.69
CA GLN A 69 3.74 14.14 14.13
C GLN A 69 2.63 13.46 13.33
N GLU A 70 1.91 12.57 13.98
CA GLU A 70 0.88 11.76 13.35
C GLU A 70 -0.38 11.75 14.19
N LYS A 71 -1.53 11.79 13.54
CA LYS A 71 -2.86 11.60 14.13
C LYS A 71 -3.73 10.76 13.23
N ARG A 72 -4.65 10.02 13.85
CA ARG A 72 -5.77 9.43 13.12
C ARG A 72 -6.80 10.51 12.82
N PHE A 73 -7.53 10.35 11.72
CA PHE A 73 -8.57 11.31 11.36
C PHE A 73 -9.61 11.49 12.47
N SER A 74 -10.00 10.38 13.13
CA SER A 74 -10.94 10.38 14.27
C SER A 74 -10.44 11.13 15.51
N GLU A 75 -9.13 11.37 15.62
CA GLU A 75 -8.52 12.10 16.75
C GLU A 75 -8.40 13.60 16.50
N LEU A 76 -8.69 14.08 15.27
CA LEU A 76 -8.59 15.48 14.93
C LEU A 76 -9.76 16.28 15.50
N LYS A 77 -9.43 17.35 16.20
CA LYS A 77 -10.43 18.34 16.61
C LYS A 77 -10.77 19.25 15.43
N GLU A 78 -11.94 19.87 15.49
CA GLU A 78 -12.44 20.73 14.42
C GLU A 78 -11.50 21.91 14.12
N GLU A 79 -10.88 22.51 15.16
CA GLU A 79 -9.89 23.57 15.02
C GLU A 79 -8.58 23.16 14.38
N GLU A 80 -8.28 21.85 14.34
CA GLU A 80 -7.07 21.26 13.75
C GLU A 80 -7.26 20.86 12.28
N GLN A 81 -8.43 21.07 11.70
CA GLN A 81 -8.79 20.62 10.35
C GLN A 81 -8.54 21.66 9.25
N ASN A 82 -7.88 22.78 9.55
CA ASN A 82 -7.59 23.83 8.57
C ASN A 82 -6.11 23.83 8.24
N PHE A 83 -5.77 23.63 6.96
CA PHE A 83 -4.40 23.58 6.47
C PHE A 83 -4.19 24.57 5.33
N SER A 84 -3.04 25.27 5.36
CA SER A 84 -2.65 26.15 4.26
C SER A 84 -2.10 25.38 3.06
N LEU A 85 -1.66 24.13 3.30
CA LEU A 85 -1.17 23.22 2.27
C LEU A 85 -1.51 21.78 2.63
N ALA A 86 -2.13 21.04 1.71
CA ALA A 86 -2.25 19.59 1.76
C ALA A 86 -1.31 18.97 0.74
N ILE A 87 -0.55 17.95 1.14
CA ILE A 87 0.27 17.13 0.25
C ILE A 87 -0.27 15.71 0.29
N VAL A 88 -0.81 15.27 -0.83
CA VAL A 88 -1.35 13.93 -1.01
C VAL A 88 -0.29 13.07 -1.69
N LEU A 89 -0.02 11.91 -1.11
CA LEU A 89 1.03 11.00 -1.54
C LEU A 89 0.42 9.66 -1.92
N ASP A 90 0.88 9.07 -3.01
CA ASP A 90 0.46 7.75 -3.47
C ASP A 90 -1.05 7.63 -3.70
N CYS A 91 -1.64 8.72 -4.10
CA CYS A 91 -3.07 8.84 -4.35
C CYS A 91 -3.34 10.08 -5.22
N ASN A 92 -4.09 9.91 -6.31
CA ASN A 92 -4.44 11.02 -7.19
C ASN A 92 -5.95 11.28 -7.30
N SER A 93 -6.78 10.51 -6.59
CA SER A 93 -8.25 10.67 -6.61
C SER A 93 -8.85 10.86 -5.23
N TYR A 94 -9.93 11.64 -5.14
CA TYR A 94 -10.65 11.90 -3.89
C TYR A 94 -11.27 10.64 -3.30
N ASP A 95 -11.75 9.71 -4.14
CA ASP A 95 -12.41 8.48 -3.70
C ASP A 95 -11.48 7.57 -2.87
N ARG A 96 -10.17 7.67 -3.08
CA ARG A 96 -9.17 6.91 -2.32
C ARG A 96 -8.73 7.57 -1.01
N LEU A 97 -9.20 8.78 -0.71
CA LEU A 97 -8.86 9.49 0.54
C LEU A 97 -9.78 9.15 1.72
N GLY A 98 -10.92 8.47 1.46
CA GLY A 98 -11.92 8.22 2.49
C GLY A 98 -12.43 9.50 3.13
N GLU A 99 -12.67 9.49 4.46
CA GLU A 99 -13.18 10.66 5.19
C GLU A 99 -12.21 11.85 5.20
N ARG A 100 -10.91 11.61 4.98
CA ARG A 100 -9.88 12.66 4.93
C ARG A 100 -9.98 13.56 3.70
N CYS A 101 -10.80 13.20 2.71
CA CYS A 101 -11.03 14.04 1.54
C CYS A 101 -11.48 15.46 1.94
N VAL A 102 -12.26 15.59 3.03
CA VAL A 102 -12.73 16.89 3.53
C VAL A 102 -11.58 17.81 4.00
N LEU A 103 -10.47 17.25 4.48
CA LEU A 103 -9.29 18.03 4.87
C LEU A 103 -8.55 18.55 3.64
N VAL A 104 -8.43 17.71 2.61
CA VAL A 104 -7.77 18.06 1.36
C VAL A 104 -8.59 19.11 0.61
N GLU A 105 -9.92 18.95 0.52
CA GLU A 105 -10.82 19.91 -0.13
C GLU A 105 -10.84 21.29 0.55
N LYS A 106 -10.66 21.33 1.87
CA LYS A 106 -10.62 22.60 2.65
C LYS A 106 -9.26 23.28 2.62
N ALA A 107 -8.19 22.58 2.24
CA ALA A 107 -6.86 23.16 2.21
C ALA A 107 -6.78 24.31 1.20
N GLU A 108 -6.03 25.37 1.53
CA GLU A 108 -5.88 26.53 0.64
C GLU A 108 -5.14 26.17 -0.65
N LYS A 109 -4.19 25.21 -0.57
CA LYS A 109 -3.42 24.68 -1.69
C LYS A 109 -3.23 23.20 -1.55
N ILE A 110 -3.11 22.53 -2.69
CA ILE A 110 -2.95 21.08 -2.75
C ILE A 110 -1.77 20.74 -3.64
N ILE A 111 -0.98 19.77 -3.19
CA ILE A 111 0.06 19.08 -3.96
C ILE A 111 -0.31 17.61 -4.05
N VAL A 112 -0.17 17.01 -5.22
CA VAL A 112 -0.29 15.56 -5.44
C VAL A 112 1.04 15.04 -5.97
N LEU A 113 1.60 14.03 -5.29
CA LEU A 113 2.76 13.26 -5.75
C LEU A 113 2.34 11.80 -5.85
N ASP A 114 2.28 11.26 -7.05
CA ASP A 114 1.79 9.90 -7.30
C ASP A 114 2.49 9.24 -8.49
N HIS A 115 2.56 7.92 -8.48
CA HIS A 115 3.11 7.13 -9.56
C HIS A 115 2.06 6.22 -10.24
N HIS A 116 0.83 6.23 -9.79
CA HIS A 116 -0.26 5.52 -10.45
C HIS A 116 -0.72 6.24 -11.73
N GLU A 117 -1.33 5.49 -12.66
CA GLU A 117 -2.04 6.12 -13.77
C GLU A 117 -3.15 7.04 -13.26
N ALA A 118 -3.44 8.06 -14.04
CA ALA A 118 -4.49 9.01 -13.67
C ALA A 118 -5.86 8.33 -13.60
N GLU A 119 -6.51 8.42 -12.44
CA GLU A 119 -7.84 7.84 -12.18
C GLU A 119 -8.96 8.83 -12.51
N ASN A 120 -10.21 8.33 -12.52
CA ASN A 120 -11.37 9.20 -12.54
C ASN A 120 -11.49 9.94 -11.20
N GLY A 121 -11.97 11.19 -11.23
CA GLY A 121 -12.12 11.97 -9.98
C GLY A 121 -10.81 12.56 -9.46
N LEU A 122 -9.89 12.92 -10.36
CA LEU A 122 -8.60 13.51 -10.02
C LEU A 122 -8.71 14.68 -9.03
N ILE A 123 -7.80 14.70 -8.07
CA ILE A 123 -7.63 15.79 -7.13
C ILE A 123 -7.15 17.03 -7.89
N LYS A 124 -7.87 18.14 -7.75
CA LYS A 124 -7.49 19.43 -8.32
C LYS A 124 -6.42 20.05 -7.43
N ALA A 125 -5.19 20.14 -7.92
CA ALA A 125 -4.05 20.61 -7.16
C ALA A 125 -3.32 21.75 -7.88
N GLU A 126 -2.67 22.64 -7.13
CA GLU A 126 -1.74 23.64 -7.66
C GLU A 126 -0.53 22.98 -8.30
N LEU A 127 -0.02 21.92 -7.66
CA LEU A 127 1.05 21.10 -8.19
C LEU A 127 0.59 19.64 -8.22
N SER A 128 0.45 19.08 -9.40
CA SER A 128 0.19 17.66 -9.60
C SER A 128 1.37 17.06 -10.35
N TYR A 129 2.08 16.13 -9.71
CA TYR A 129 3.17 15.38 -10.32
C TYR A 129 2.83 13.90 -10.22
N ILE A 130 2.14 13.44 -11.26
CA ILE A 130 1.71 12.05 -11.45
C ILE A 130 2.59 11.47 -12.55
N GLU A 131 3.45 10.51 -12.20
CA GLU A 131 4.48 10.00 -13.11
C GLU A 131 4.61 8.48 -13.02
N PRO A 132 3.86 7.73 -13.84
CA PRO A 132 3.84 6.26 -13.81
C PRO A 132 5.15 5.56 -14.18
N SER A 133 6.15 6.30 -14.66
CA SER A 133 7.48 5.74 -14.94
C SER A 133 8.30 5.48 -13.67
N PHE A 134 7.94 6.08 -12.53
CA PHE A 134 8.57 5.77 -11.25
C PHE A 134 7.96 4.52 -10.63
N ALA A 135 8.79 3.72 -9.97
CA ALA A 135 8.32 2.50 -9.34
C ALA A 135 7.54 2.73 -8.04
N CYS A 136 7.73 3.88 -7.38
CA CYS A 136 7.09 4.26 -6.13
C CYS A 136 7.18 5.78 -5.89
N VAL A 137 6.34 6.32 -5.01
CA VAL A 137 6.37 7.75 -4.64
C VAL A 137 7.65 8.11 -3.89
N GLY A 138 8.25 7.16 -3.16
CA GLY A 138 9.55 7.36 -2.53
C GLY A 138 10.65 7.74 -3.51
N GLU A 139 10.64 7.18 -4.72
CA GLU A 139 11.58 7.54 -5.79
C GLU A 139 11.33 8.96 -6.30
N ILE A 140 10.08 9.37 -6.46
CA ILE A 140 9.69 10.75 -6.79
C ILE A 140 10.24 11.73 -5.76
N ILE A 141 9.99 11.47 -4.47
CA ILE A 141 10.47 12.32 -3.36
C ILE A 141 12.00 12.45 -3.40
N PHE A 142 12.70 11.33 -3.56
CA PHE A 142 14.16 11.36 -3.64
C PHE A 142 14.66 12.16 -4.82
N SER A 143 14.10 11.96 -6.02
CA SER A 143 14.49 12.68 -7.24
C SER A 143 14.31 14.19 -7.13
N LEU A 144 13.24 14.62 -6.45
CA LEU A 144 12.92 16.02 -6.24
C LEU A 144 13.75 16.66 -5.11
N LEU A 145 14.09 15.90 -4.05
CA LEU A 145 14.63 16.45 -2.80
C LEU A 145 16.03 15.89 -2.42
N GLU A 146 16.71 15.15 -3.29
CA GLU A 146 18.05 14.57 -3.06
C GLU A 146 19.03 15.57 -2.47
N THR A 147 19.04 16.81 -2.97
CA THR A 147 19.95 17.86 -2.47
C THR A 147 19.65 18.25 -1.02
N ALA A 148 18.37 18.28 -0.61
CA ALA A 148 17.98 18.54 0.78
C ALA A 148 18.34 17.34 1.67
N ILE A 149 18.01 16.13 1.23
CA ILE A 149 18.32 14.88 1.93
C ILE A 149 19.83 14.77 2.23
N ASN A 150 20.68 15.05 1.26
CA ASN A 150 22.14 14.99 1.42
C ASN A 150 22.70 16.00 2.45
N LYS A 151 21.98 17.10 2.70
CA LYS A 151 22.36 18.13 3.69
C LYS A 151 21.82 17.87 5.09
N MET A 152 20.93 16.91 5.27
CA MET A 152 20.35 16.58 6.57
C MET A 152 21.40 16.01 7.56
N PRO A 153 21.19 16.18 8.87
CA PRO A 153 21.95 15.46 9.88
C PRO A 153 21.90 13.94 9.61
N VAL A 154 22.98 13.24 9.94
CA VAL A 154 23.13 11.80 9.59
C VAL A 154 21.95 10.95 10.08
N SER A 155 21.49 11.19 11.31
CA SER A 155 20.36 10.42 11.88
C SER A 155 19.06 10.65 11.12
N ASP A 156 18.73 11.91 10.80
CA ASP A 156 17.49 12.23 10.10
C ASP A 156 17.55 11.80 8.64
N ARG A 157 18.73 11.93 8.00
CA ARG A 157 18.96 11.40 6.65
C ARG A 157 18.81 9.91 6.59
N LEU A 158 19.38 9.16 7.55
CA LEU A 158 19.24 7.70 7.59
C LEU A 158 17.77 7.28 7.80
N PHE A 159 17.04 7.98 8.67
CA PHE A 159 15.61 7.77 8.85
C PHE A 159 14.85 7.93 7.52
N VAL A 160 15.05 9.06 6.83
CA VAL A 160 14.44 9.33 5.52
C VAL A 160 14.80 8.22 4.52
N CYS A 161 16.08 7.85 4.43
CA CYS A 161 16.52 6.81 3.50
C CYS A 161 15.92 5.43 3.82
N ASN A 162 15.74 5.07 5.10
CA ASN A 162 15.07 3.84 5.50
C ASN A 162 13.58 3.84 5.10
N CYS A 163 12.88 4.95 5.32
CA CYS A 163 11.51 5.11 4.84
C CYS A 163 11.44 4.94 3.31
N LEU A 164 12.28 5.66 2.56
CA LEU A 164 12.33 5.58 1.10
C LEU A 164 12.74 4.19 0.58
N TYR A 165 13.57 3.45 1.31
CA TYR A 165 13.89 2.08 0.94
C TYR A 165 12.69 1.14 1.15
N THR A 166 11.87 1.40 2.17
CA THR A 166 10.64 0.65 2.42
C THR A 166 9.63 0.83 1.29
N THR A 167 9.56 2.02 0.67
CA THR A 167 8.67 2.24 -0.50
C THR A 167 9.07 1.33 -1.66
N ILE A 168 10.37 1.20 -1.94
CA ILE A 168 10.87 0.26 -2.96
C ILE A 168 10.45 -1.18 -2.62
N LEU A 169 10.66 -1.61 -1.37
CA LEU A 169 10.34 -2.98 -0.95
C LEU A 169 8.85 -3.28 -1.12
N ASN A 170 7.98 -2.30 -0.85
CA ASN A 170 6.53 -2.44 -1.00
C ASN A 170 6.14 -2.65 -2.46
N ASP A 171 6.44 -1.70 -3.31
CA ASP A 171 5.89 -1.62 -4.66
C ASP A 171 6.57 -2.55 -5.65
N THR A 172 7.84 -2.83 -5.45
CA THR A 172 8.56 -3.81 -6.25
C THR A 172 8.46 -5.23 -5.70
N ASN A 173 7.77 -5.45 -4.56
CA ASN A 173 7.77 -6.72 -3.85
C ASN A 173 9.21 -7.27 -3.70
N ASN A 174 10.10 -6.43 -3.15
CA ASN A 174 11.52 -6.77 -3.02
C ASN A 174 12.21 -7.03 -4.37
N PHE A 175 12.04 -6.14 -5.34
CA PHE A 175 12.65 -6.20 -6.67
C PHE A 175 12.18 -7.38 -7.55
N VAL A 176 10.98 -7.92 -7.30
CA VAL A 176 10.40 -9.04 -8.05
C VAL A 176 9.39 -8.60 -9.10
N ASN A 177 8.67 -7.49 -8.85
CA ASN A 177 7.64 -7.00 -9.75
C ASN A 177 8.20 -6.42 -11.05
N ALA A 178 7.38 -6.39 -12.10
CA ALA A 178 7.76 -5.91 -13.43
C ALA A 178 8.13 -4.41 -13.51
N ASN A 179 7.73 -3.62 -12.52
CA ASN A 179 8.14 -2.21 -12.37
C ASN A 179 9.57 -2.04 -11.82
N THR A 180 10.31 -3.14 -11.62
CA THR A 180 11.72 -3.12 -11.20
C THR A 180 12.61 -2.97 -12.43
N ASP A 181 13.12 -1.79 -12.66
CA ASP A 181 14.02 -1.45 -13.76
C ASP A 181 15.41 -1.00 -13.27
N THR A 182 16.21 -0.47 -14.19
CA THR A 182 17.55 0.03 -13.88
C THR A 182 17.51 1.23 -12.92
N ASP A 183 16.51 2.11 -13.05
CA ASP A 183 16.41 3.32 -12.24
C ASP A 183 16.07 2.99 -10.78
N VAL A 184 15.23 1.98 -10.54
CA VAL A 184 14.98 1.42 -9.21
C VAL A 184 16.26 0.93 -8.54
N PHE A 185 17.12 0.19 -9.28
CA PHE A 185 18.41 -0.27 -8.72
C PHE A 185 19.38 0.88 -8.46
N ILE A 186 19.40 1.91 -9.33
CA ILE A 186 20.20 3.13 -9.12
C ILE A 186 19.69 3.85 -7.86
N PHE A 187 18.38 4.02 -7.70
CA PHE A 187 17.78 4.64 -6.53
C PHE A 187 18.13 3.85 -5.25
N ALA A 188 17.91 2.53 -5.24
CA ALA A 188 18.28 1.68 -4.12
C ALA A 188 19.78 1.78 -3.78
N SER A 189 20.66 1.78 -4.78
CA SER A 189 22.11 1.97 -4.60
C SER A 189 22.45 3.28 -3.92
N LYS A 190 21.79 4.39 -4.30
CA LYS A 190 21.99 5.69 -3.66
C LYS A 190 21.61 5.66 -2.18
N LEU A 191 20.47 5.03 -1.84
CA LEU A 191 20.03 4.89 -0.45
C LEU A 191 21.00 4.03 0.38
N VAL A 192 21.53 2.95 -0.19
CA VAL A 192 22.56 2.11 0.45
C VAL A 192 23.84 2.90 0.70
N ASN A 193 24.29 3.71 -0.25
CA ASN A 193 25.43 4.59 -0.08
C ASN A 193 25.21 5.65 1.02
N LEU A 194 23.97 6.02 1.31
CA LEU A 194 23.59 6.91 2.41
C LEU A 194 23.40 6.19 3.75
N GLY A 195 23.64 4.87 3.80
CA GLY A 195 23.73 4.09 5.03
C GLY A 195 22.61 3.09 5.26
N VAL A 196 21.63 2.96 4.34
CA VAL A 196 20.59 1.94 4.43
C VAL A 196 21.22 0.54 4.38
N LYS A 197 20.72 -0.36 5.22
CA LYS A 197 21.12 -1.76 5.25
C LYS A 197 19.99 -2.64 4.71
N PRO A 198 20.07 -3.09 3.46
CA PRO A 198 19.00 -3.85 2.79
C PRO A 198 18.51 -5.06 3.58
N ASN A 199 19.44 -5.81 4.19
CA ASN A 199 19.10 -6.99 4.97
C ASN A 199 18.30 -6.66 6.25
N GLU A 200 18.55 -5.52 6.88
CA GLU A 200 17.78 -5.06 8.04
C GLU A 200 16.39 -4.61 7.60
N GLN A 201 16.29 -3.80 6.53
CA GLN A 201 15.01 -3.35 5.98
C GLN A 201 14.14 -4.52 5.52
N TYR A 202 14.72 -5.51 4.82
CA TYR A 202 14.02 -6.73 4.43
C TYR A 202 13.45 -7.48 5.65
N ARG A 203 14.27 -7.66 6.70
CA ARG A 203 13.81 -8.31 7.93
C ARG A 203 12.66 -7.57 8.59
N TYR A 204 12.77 -6.26 8.71
CA TYR A 204 11.74 -5.44 9.35
C TYR A 204 10.45 -5.39 8.54
N PHE A 205 10.54 -5.39 7.23
CA PHE A 205 9.36 -5.27 6.38
C PHE A 205 8.67 -6.61 6.08
N PHE A 206 9.43 -7.68 5.88
CA PHE A 206 8.90 -8.96 5.41
C PHE A 206 8.94 -10.11 6.42
N LEU A 207 9.78 -10.04 7.46
CA LEU A 207 10.03 -11.19 8.34
C LEU A 207 9.57 -10.95 9.79
N GLN A 208 8.61 -10.07 10.00
CA GLN A 208 8.00 -9.84 11.32
C GLN A 208 6.78 -10.76 11.51
N HIS A 209 7.02 -12.06 11.54
CA HIS A 209 5.96 -13.03 11.79
C HIS A 209 6.03 -13.57 13.21
N SER A 210 4.90 -13.65 13.89
CA SER A 210 4.77 -14.41 15.12
C SER A 210 4.68 -15.92 14.82
N ALA A 211 4.97 -16.75 15.82
CA ALA A 211 4.78 -18.20 15.67
C ALA A 211 3.31 -18.55 15.47
N GLU A 212 2.41 -17.80 16.07
CA GLU A 212 0.96 -17.89 15.97
C GLU A 212 0.49 -17.61 14.54
N GLU A 213 1.01 -16.55 13.93
CA GLU A 213 0.76 -16.19 12.54
C GLU A 213 1.22 -17.30 11.58
N LEU A 214 2.44 -17.81 11.76
CA LEU A 214 2.95 -18.89 10.91
C LEU A 214 2.15 -20.19 11.06
N ARG A 215 1.63 -20.50 12.27
CA ARG A 215 0.74 -21.65 12.45
C ARG A 215 -0.59 -21.44 11.73
N TYR A 216 -1.18 -20.25 11.85
CA TYR A 216 -2.42 -19.92 11.14
C TYR A 216 -2.23 -19.99 9.61
N ILE A 217 -1.12 -19.46 9.08
CA ILE A 217 -0.76 -19.59 7.66
C ILE A 217 -0.61 -21.06 7.29
N GLY A 218 0.08 -21.86 8.10
CA GLY A 218 0.24 -23.31 7.86
C GLY A 218 -1.11 -24.04 7.82
N GLU A 219 -2.05 -23.73 8.72
CA GLU A 219 -3.39 -24.27 8.67
C GLU A 219 -4.15 -23.83 7.41
N THR A 220 -4.04 -22.55 7.04
CA THR A 220 -4.63 -22.03 5.79
C THR A 220 -4.07 -22.74 4.56
N LEU A 221 -2.75 -22.93 4.48
CA LEU A 221 -2.12 -23.67 3.38
C LEU A 221 -2.53 -25.14 3.33
N SER A 222 -2.87 -25.75 4.47
CA SER A 222 -3.38 -27.13 4.52
C SER A 222 -4.78 -27.30 3.90
N THR A 223 -5.50 -26.20 3.66
CA THR A 223 -6.81 -26.20 2.97
C THR A 223 -6.70 -26.14 1.46
N ILE A 224 -5.49 -26.12 0.89
CA ILE A 224 -5.31 -25.99 -0.56
C ILE A 224 -6.01 -27.13 -1.28
N GLU A 225 -6.87 -26.75 -2.21
CA GLU A 225 -7.52 -27.62 -3.18
C GLU A 225 -7.20 -27.15 -4.59
N LEU A 226 -7.00 -28.12 -5.50
CA LEU A 226 -6.73 -27.81 -6.90
C LEU A 226 -7.94 -28.22 -7.76
N HIS A 227 -8.45 -27.27 -8.53
CA HIS A 227 -9.63 -27.42 -9.37
C HIS A 227 -9.32 -27.19 -10.85
N TYR A 228 -10.24 -27.55 -11.72
CA TYR A 228 -10.19 -27.31 -13.17
C TYR A 228 -8.81 -27.68 -13.78
N GLN A 229 -8.55 -28.97 -13.87
CA GLN A 229 -7.28 -29.53 -14.40
C GLN A 229 -6.02 -28.98 -13.65
N ARG A 230 -6.16 -28.67 -12.36
CA ARG A 230 -5.12 -28.10 -11.51
C ARG A 230 -4.69 -26.67 -11.89
N LYS A 231 -5.52 -25.92 -12.63
CA LYS A 231 -5.25 -24.53 -13.00
C LYS A 231 -5.74 -23.52 -11.97
N ILE A 232 -6.68 -23.92 -11.10
CA ILE A 232 -7.21 -23.07 -10.03
C ILE A 232 -6.75 -23.61 -8.69
N LEU A 233 -6.09 -22.78 -7.90
CA LEU A 233 -5.81 -23.02 -6.49
C LEU A 233 -6.90 -22.33 -5.67
N PHE A 234 -7.60 -23.13 -4.87
CA PHE A 234 -8.56 -22.67 -3.88
C PHE A 234 -8.02 -22.93 -2.49
N MET A 235 -8.08 -21.94 -1.61
CA MET A 235 -7.76 -22.09 -0.19
C MET A 235 -8.65 -21.18 0.65
N TYR A 236 -8.77 -21.50 1.94
CA TYR A 236 -9.58 -20.71 2.85
C TYR A 236 -9.02 -20.70 4.28
N SER A 237 -9.44 -19.71 5.05
CA SER A 237 -9.27 -19.69 6.49
C SER A 237 -10.59 -19.36 7.19
N THR A 238 -10.75 -19.85 8.42
CA THR A 238 -11.98 -19.70 9.20
C THR A 238 -11.71 -18.96 10.50
N LEU A 239 -12.77 -18.41 11.11
CA LEU A 239 -12.72 -17.84 12.46
C LEU A 239 -12.27 -18.88 13.50
N ALA A 240 -12.55 -20.17 13.32
CA ALA A 240 -12.07 -21.22 14.20
C ALA A 240 -10.53 -21.33 14.16
N MET A 241 -9.91 -21.22 12.98
CA MET A 241 -8.45 -21.22 12.81
C MET A 241 -7.83 -19.98 13.45
N SER A 242 -8.42 -18.79 13.25
CA SER A 242 -7.91 -17.56 13.86
C SER A 242 -8.00 -17.58 15.38
N LYS A 243 -9.13 -18.00 15.94
CA LYS A 243 -9.30 -18.15 17.39
C LYS A 243 -8.34 -19.17 18.00
N LYS A 244 -8.14 -20.32 17.33
CA LYS A 244 -7.20 -21.36 17.79
C LYS A 244 -5.77 -20.84 17.88
N ASN A 245 -5.37 -19.99 16.95
CA ASN A 245 -4.01 -19.43 16.88
C ASN A 245 -3.89 -18.07 17.58
N ASN A 246 -4.95 -17.54 18.18
CA ASN A 246 -5.01 -16.22 18.80
C ASN A 246 -4.53 -15.10 17.85
N ILE A 247 -5.04 -15.13 16.63
CA ILE A 247 -4.73 -14.19 15.56
C ILE A 247 -6.01 -13.48 15.13
N ASP A 248 -5.92 -12.17 14.93
CA ASP A 248 -6.94 -11.43 14.21
C ASP A 248 -6.85 -11.81 12.72
N PRO A 249 -7.92 -12.35 12.11
CA PRO A 249 -7.90 -12.73 10.71
C PRO A 249 -7.54 -11.54 9.79
N GLU A 250 -7.89 -10.31 10.16
CA GLU A 250 -7.60 -9.12 9.36
C GLU A 250 -6.11 -8.74 9.37
N SER A 251 -5.35 -9.14 10.40
CA SER A 251 -3.91 -8.86 10.49
C SER A 251 -3.08 -9.59 9.44
N ILE A 252 -3.62 -10.66 8.83
CA ILE A 252 -2.91 -11.45 7.79
C ILE A 252 -3.32 -11.00 6.39
N MET A 253 -2.73 -9.94 5.92
CA MET A 253 -3.16 -9.28 4.69
C MET A 253 -2.84 -10.03 3.39
N ASN A 254 -1.79 -10.86 3.32
CA ASN A 254 -1.29 -11.40 2.05
C ASN A 254 -1.05 -12.92 2.05
N ALA A 255 -2.02 -13.73 2.54
CA ALA A 255 -1.88 -15.20 2.51
C ALA A 255 -1.65 -15.75 1.09
N THR A 256 -2.17 -15.10 0.05
CA THR A 256 -1.95 -15.48 -1.35
C THR A 256 -0.48 -15.44 -1.77
N ARG A 257 0.37 -14.64 -1.11
CA ARG A 257 1.81 -14.56 -1.38
C ARG A 257 2.51 -15.91 -1.19
N TRP A 258 2.06 -16.74 -0.26
CA TRP A 258 2.67 -18.03 0.04
C TRP A 258 2.43 -19.09 -1.04
N VAL A 259 1.49 -18.83 -1.95
CA VAL A 259 1.09 -19.75 -3.03
C VAL A 259 1.32 -19.17 -4.44
N GLN A 260 1.88 -17.96 -4.53
CA GLN A 260 2.28 -17.40 -5.82
C GLN A 260 3.46 -18.20 -6.41
N GLY A 261 3.45 -18.38 -7.72
CA GLY A 261 4.51 -19.10 -8.43
C GLY A 261 4.39 -20.63 -8.41
N ILE A 262 3.29 -21.20 -7.92
CA ILE A 262 3.06 -22.65 -8.06
C ILE A 262 2.86 -22.98 -9.54
N ILE A 263 3.70 -23.85 -10.08
CA ILE A 263 3.70 -24.22 -11.51
C ILE A 263 2.35 -24.79 -11.93
N GLY A 264 1.79 -24.26 -13.01
CA GLY A 264 0.53 -24.69 -13.62
C GLY A 264 -0.73 -24.05 -12.99
N ILE A 265 -0.60 -23.25 -11.96
CA ILE A 265 -1.72 -22.46 -11.41
C ILE A 265 -1.87 -21.18 -12.22
N GLU A 266 -3.07 -20.96 -12.76
CA GLU A 266 -3.43 -19.75 -13.51
C GLU A 266 -4.23 -18.77 -12.64
N VAL A 267 -5.00 -19.27 -11.66
CA VAL A 267 -5.81 -18.46 -10.76
C VAL A 267 -5.67 -18.94 -9.31
N ILE A 268 -5.44 -18.01 -8.42
CA ILE A 268 -5.46 -18.23 -6.97
C ILE A 268 -6.72 -17.59 -6.39
N THR A 269 -7.46 -18.36 -5.59
CA THR A 269 -8.65 -17.91 -4.88
C THR A 269 -8.46 -18.18 -3.38
N TYR A 270 -8.52 -17.13 -2.58
CA TYR A 270 -8.42 -17.22 -1.14
C TYR A 270 -9.66 -16.61 -0.47
N LEU A 271 -10.32 -17.39 0.38
CA LEU A 271 -11.47 -16.96 1.18
C LEU A 271 -11.06 -16.86 2.64
N ARG A 272 -11.19 -15.68 3.22
CA ARG A 272 -10.92 -15.42 4.62
C ARG A 272 -12.23 -15.07 5.33
N GLU A 273 -12.62 -15.88 6.30
CA GLU A 273 -13.78 -15.59 7.15
C GLU A 273 -13.40 -14.51 8.17
N GLU A 274 -13.98 -13.32 8.06
CA GLU A 274 -13.75 -12.19 8.96
C GLU A 274 -14.80 -12.12 10.06
N LYS A 275 -16.05 -12.46 9.73
CA LYS A 275 -17.17 -12.62 10.65
C LYS A 275 -17.95 -13.86 10.25
N GLU A 276 -18.80 -14.38 11.15
CA GLU A 276 -19.63 -15.53 10.85
C GLU A 276 -20.43 -15.32 9.54
N GLY A 277 -20.18 -16.17 8.56
CA GLY A 277 -20.81 -16.09 7.25
C GLY A 277 -20.39 -14.88 6.38
N VAL A 278 -19.31 -14.18 6.72
CA VAL A 278 -18.75 -13.08 5.94
C VAL A 278 -17.32 -13.42 5.51
N TYR A 279 -17.12 -13.60 4.23
CA TYR A 279 -15.83 -13.97 3.63
C TYR A 279 -15.28 -12.84 2.79
N LYS A 280 -14.07 -12.39 3.10
CA LYS A 280 -13.26 -11.58 2.19
C LYS A 280 -12.61 -12.51 1.18
N ILE A 281 -12.84 -12.24 -0.09
CA ILE A 281 -12.28 -12.99 -1.21
C ILE A 281 -11.10 -12.21 -1.78
N SER A 282 -9.98 -12.90 -1.96
CA SER A 282 -8.81 -12.39 -2.68
C SER A 282 -8.56 -13.24 -3.92
N LEU A 283 -8.47 -12.58 -5.07
CA LEU A 283 -8.23 -13.19 -6.37
C LEU A 283 -6.89 -12.73 -6.92
N ARG A 284 -6.11 -13.67 -7.49
CA ARG A 284 -4.86 -13.36 -8.19
C ARG A 284 -4.80 -14.17 -9.48
N SER A 285 -4.38 -13.55 -10.56
CA SER A 285 -4.13 -14.22 -11.85
C SER A 285 -3.23 -13.37 -12.73
N GLU A 286 -2.34 -14.01 -13.45
CA GLU A 286 -1.59 -13.38 -14.53
C GLU A 286 -2.24 -13.60 -15.90
N THR A 287 -3.21 -14.51 -15.98
CA THR A 287 -3.85 -14.95 -17.23
C THR A 287 -5.15 -14.24 -17.49
N ILE A 288 -6.08 -14.21 -16.53
CA ILE A 288 -7.42 -13.65 -16.69
C ILE A 288 -7.60 -12.34 -15.90
N ASP A 289 -8.60 -11.57 -16.31
CA ASP A 289 -9.02 -10.36 -15.61
C ASP A 289 -9.90 -10.70 -14.39
N VAL A 290 -9.26 -10.85 -13.22
CA VAL A 290 -9.97 -11.18 -11.96
C VAL A 290 -10.79 -10.02 -11.41
N ASN A 291 -10.54 -8.79 -11.84
CA ASN A 291 -11.36 -7.64 -11.44
C ASN A 291 -12.80 -7.79 -11.92
N ARG A 292 -13.01 -8.31 -13.15
CA ARG A 292 -14.35 -8.59 -13.68
C ARG A 292 -15.13 -9.57 -12.82
N ILE A 293 -14.45 -10.50 -12.16
CA ILE A 293 -15.08 -11.43 -11.22
C ILE A 293 -15.44 -10.69 -9.94
N ALA A 294 -14.49 -9.95 -9.34
CA ALA A 294 -14.70 -9.21 -8.09
C ALA A 294 -15.86 -8.21 -8.18
N VAL A 295 -15.97 -7.47 -9.28
CA VAL A 295 -17.05 -6.49 -9.53
C VAL A 295 -18.44 -7.14 -9.47
N ARG A 296 -18.62 -8.40 -9.89
CA ARG A 296 -19.93 -9.12 -9.79
C ARG A 296 -20.38 -9.30 -8.32
N TYR A 297 -19.43 -9.26 -7.39
CA TYR A 297 -19.66 -9.38 -5.95
C TYR A 297 -19.58 -8.03 -5.23
N GLY A 298 -19.67 -6.91 -6.00
CA GLY A 298 -19.59 -5.55 -5.42
C GLY A 298 -18.19 -5.14 -4.94
N GLY A 299 -17.16 -5.86 -5.37
CA GLY A 299 -15.77 -5.55 -5.08
C GLY A 299 -15.06 -4.88 -6.25
N GLY A 300 -13.72 -4.93 -6.25
CA GLY A 300 -12.90 -4.31 -7.28
C GLY A 300 -11.41 -4.61 -7.12
N GLY A 301 -10.61 -3.92 -7.90
CA GLY A 301 -9.14 -4.05 -7.89
C GLY A 301 -8.56 -3.94 -9.29
N HIS A 302 -7.36 -4.48 -9.47
CA HIS A 302 -6.66 -4.52 -10.74
C HIS A 302 -6.95 -5.80 -11.51
N LYS A 303 -6.62 -5.81 -12.81
CA LYS A 303 -6.78 -6.96 -13.68
C LYS A 303 -6.18 -8.25 -13.12
N GLN A 304 -5.01 -8.15 -12.48
CA GLN A 304 -4.28 -9.31 -11.93
C GLN A 304 -4.54 -9.56 -10.43
N ALA A 305 -5.12 -8.61 -9.71
CA ALA A 305 -5.31 -8.66 -8.26
C ALA A 305 -6.58 -7.92 -7.87
N ALA A 306 -7.60 -8.65 -7.41
CA ALA A 306 -8.87 -8.07 -7.03
C ALA A 306 -9.43 -8.72 -5.76
N GLY A 307 -10.36 -8.04 -5.10
CA GLY A 307 -11.02 -8.53 -3.90
C GLY A 307 -12.48 -8.13 -3.83
N CYS A 308 -13.26 -8.94 -3.10
CA CYS A 308 -14.67 -8.69 -2.85
C CYS A 308 -15.10 -9.36 -1.55
N TYR A 309 -16.35 -9.15 -1.18
CA TYR A 309 -16.97 -9.84 -0.05
C TYR A 309 -18.02 -10.82 -0.53
N PHE A 310 -18.19 -11.93 0.20
CA PHE A 310 -19.27 -12.89 0.04
C PHE A 310 -20.00 -13.09 1.36
N TYR A 311 -21.32 -13.12 1.30
CA TYR A 311 -22.20 -13.34 2.45
C TYR A 311 -22.92 -14.67 2.28
N GLY A 312 -22.71 -15.60 3.19
CA GLY A 312 -23.26 -16.95 3.16
C GLY A 312 -22.34 -17.99 3.76
N THR A 313 -22.49 -19.24 3.39
CA THR A 313 -21.62 -20.35 3.84
C THR A 313 -20.36 -20.48 2.99
N LEU A 314 -19.33 -21.09 3.56
CA LEU A 314 -18.08 -21.40 2.81
C LEU A 314 -18.36 -22.24 1.56
N ALA A 315 -19.28 -23.21 1.64
CA ALA A 315 -19.65 -24.07 0.53
C ALA A 315 -20.28 -23.27 -0.62
N GLU A 316 -21.23 -22.39 -0.31
CA GLU A 316 -21.87 -21.52 -1.30
C GLU A 316 -20.87 -20.55 -1.93
N ALA A 317 -19.96 -19.95 -1.13
CA ALA A 317 -18.92 -19.07 -1.62
C ALA A 317 -17.99 -19.81 -2.59
N LYS A 318 -17.54 -21.01 -2.19
CA LYS A 318 -16.68 -21.86 -3.01
C LYS A 318 -17.33 -22.22 -4.34
N ASP A 319 -18.55 -22.76 -4.30
CA ASP A 319 -19.24 -23.24 -5.51
C ASP A 319 -19.49 -22.10 -6.53
N LYS A 320 -19.96 -20.95 -6.06
CA LYS A 320 -20.20 -19.79 -6.92
C LYS A 320 -18.89 -19.24 -7.51
N LEU A 321 -17.88 -19.07 -6.66
CA LEU A 321 -16.61 -18.49 -7.08
C LEU A 321 -15.88 -19.39 -8.09
N LEU A 322 -15.80 -20.70 -7.80
CA LEU A 322 -15.17 -21.65 -8.72
C LEU A 322 -15.87 -21.66 -10.08
N LYS A 323 -17.21 -21.61 -10.11
CA LYS A 323 -17.97 -21.53 -11.36
C LYS A 323 -17.61 -20.27 -12.15
N ASP A 324 -17.55 -19.10 -11.51
CA ASP A 324 -17.22 -17.85 -12.18
C ASP A 324 -15.77 -17.83 -12.70
N VAL A 325 -14.83 -18.37 -11.92
CA VAL A 325 -13.42 -18.48 -12.33
C VAL A 325 -13.24 -19.44 -13.50
N ILE A 326 -13.91 -20.61 -13.47
CA ILE A 326 -13.90 -21.58 -14.57
C ILE A 326 -14.42 -20.96 -15.86
N ASN A 327 -15.60 -20.30 -15.79
CA ASN A 327 -16.18 -19.62 -16.94
C ASN A 327 -15.23 -18.56 -17.54
N ALA A 328 -14.53 -17.81 -16.67
CA ALA A 328 -13.58 -16.80 -17.12
C ALA A 328 -12.35 -17.41 -17.80
N LEU A 329 -11.84 -18.55 -17.31
CA LEU A 329 -10.75 -19.31 -17.92
C LEU A 329 -11.16 -19.92 -19.26
N GLU A 330 -12.38 -20.44 -19.39
CA GLU A 330 -12.91 -20.99 -20.65
C GLU A 330 -13.04 -19.91 -21.72
N CYS A 331 -13.56 -18.73 -21.35
CA CYS A 331 -13.65 -17.59 -22.26
C CYS A 331 -12.29 -17.03 -22.70
N TYR A 332 -11.23 -17.23 -21.89
CA TYR A 332 -9.87 -16.80 -22.25
C TYR A 332 -9.17 -17.75 -23.20
N ASN A 333 -9.44 -19.07 -23.07
CA ASN A 333 -8.79 -20.12 -23.84
C ASN A 333 -9.55 -20.49 -25.16
N GLY A 334 -10.73 -19.92 -25.41
CA GLY A 334 -11.53 -20.09 -26.62
C GLY A 334 -11.45 -18.92 -27.54
#